data_8b676dc67421a3155e17dcc70d612cba
#
_entry.id   8b676dc67421a3155e17dcc70d612cba
#
_cell.length_a   1.000
_cell.length_b   1.000
_cell.length_c   1.000
_cell.angle_alpha   90.00
_cell.angle_beta   90.00
_cell.angle_gamma   90.00
#
_symmetry.space_group_name_H-M   'P 1'
#
loop_
_entity.id
_entity.type
_entity.pdbx_description
1 polymer ?
#
loop_
_entity_poly.entity_id
_entity_poly.type
_entity_poly.pdbx_seq_one_letter_code
_entity_poly.pdbx_strand_id
1 'polypeptide(L)'
;STTHPIEVKKKIGYLPEDVGFYDDMTGPENLMYTARLNGIPDKEAKVKALELMRRVGLEDQLKKKTGKYSRGMRQRLGLADVLIKNPEIIILDEPTSGIDPAGVQEFIELIHWLSKEEGLTVLFSSHHLDQAQKVCDRVGLFSNGKILALIDMAELKDKKQDLSDIYNHYFEEGGEGHE
;
A
#
# COMPACT_ATOMS: atom_id res chain seq x y z
N SER A 1 17.80 -12.10 -4.09
CA SER A 1 17.22 -13.23 -3.35
C SER A 1 16.63 -14.31 -4.25
N THR A 2 17.41 -14.79 -5.19
CA THR A 2 17.01 -15.83 -6.14
C THR A 2 17.11 -17.25 -5.58
N THR A 3 17.73 -17.42 -4.39
CA THR A 3 17.99 -18.73 -3.79
C THR A 3 16.81 -19.32 -3.00
N HIS A 4 15.91 -18.48 -2.44
CA HIS A 4 14.75 -18.92 -1.66
C HIS A 4 13.47 -18.12 -2.00
N PRO A 5 12.94 -18.21 -3.23
CA PRO A 5 11.85 -17.34 -3.69
C PRO A 5 10.54 -17.56 -2.93
N ILE A 6 10.27 -18.78 -2.46
CA ILE A 6 9.04 -19.10 -1.71
C ILE A 6 9.08 -18.47 -0.31
N GLU A 7 10.22 -18.52 0.37
CA GLU A 7 10.37 -17.92 1.70
C GLU A 7 10.24 -16.39 1.64
N VAL A 8 10.83 -15.77 0.63
CA VAL A 8 10.69 -14.34 0.38
C VAL A 8 9.23 -13.96 0.11
N LYS A 9 8.54 -14.70 -0.77
CA LYS A 9 7.13 -14.44 -1.09
C LYS A 9 6.19 -14.58 0.11
N LYS A 10 6.52 -15.44 1.09
CA LYS A 10 5.73 -15.55 2.33
C LYS A 10 5.82 -14.28 3.18
N LYS A 11 6.95 -13.58 3.14
CA LYS A 11 7.22 -12.39 3.95
C LYS A 11 6.79 -11.08 3.29
N ILE A 12 6.52 -11.09 1.98
CA ILE A 12 6.16 -9.90 1.21
C ILE A 12 4.70 -9.97 0.81
N GLY A 13 3.95 -8.91 1.11
CA GLY A 13 2.62 -8.66 0.56
C GLY A 13 2.72 -7.68 -0.61
N TYR A 14 1.89 -7.86 -1.64
CA TYR A 14 1.82 -6.96 -2.79
C TYR A 14 0.36 -6.58 -3.07
N LEU A 15 0.10 -5.29 -3.11
CA LEU A 15 -1.18 -4.71 -3.50
C LEU A 15 -0.99 -4.02 -4.86
N PRO A 16 -1.55 -4.56 -5.95
CA PRO A 16 -1.54 -3.89 -7.25
C PRO A 16 -2.48 -2.69 -7.27
N GLU A 17 -2.29 -1.80 -8.24
CA GLU A 17 -3.19 -0.64 -8.45
C GLU A 17 -4.64 -1.08 -8.65
N ASP A 18 -4.88 -2.12 -9.45
CA ASP A 18 -6.22 -2.70 -9.66
C ASP A 18 -6.36 -4.02 -8.87
N VAL A 19 -7.17 -3.97 -7.83
CA VAL A 19 -7.43 -5.13 -6.98
C VAL A 19 -8.62 -5.91 -7.49
N GLY A 20 -8.37 -7.15 -7.91
CA GLY A 20 -9.40 -8.10 -8.33
C GLY A 20 -10.00 -8.85 -7.14
N PHE A 21 -11.31 -8.77 -6.94
CA PHE A 21 -12.06 -9.57 -5.97
C PHE A 21 -13.18 -10.31 -6.67
N TYR A 22 -13.69 -11.37 -6.03
CA TYR A 22 -14.90 -12.06 -6.46
C TYR A 22 -16.11 -11.18 -6.10
N ASP A 23 -16.66 -10.49 -7.07
CA ASP A 23 -17.68 -9.46 -6.90
C ASP A 23 -18.98 -9.96 -6.25
N ASP A 24 -19.29 -11.24 -6.40
CA ASP A 24 -20.44 -11.91 -5.78
C ASP A 24 -20.21 -12.34 -4.33
N MET A 25 -18.99 -12.23 -3.83
CA MET A 25 -18.61 -12.52 -2.45
C MET A 25 -18.56 -11.24 -1.62
N THR A 26 -18.73 -11.37 -0.32
CA THR A 26 -18.49 -10.31 0.65
C THR A 26 -16.99 -10.12 0.91
N GLY A 27 -16.61 -9.01 1.58
CA GLY A 27 -15.21 -8.77 1.99
C GLY A 27 -14.64 -9.93 2.83
N PRO A 28 -15.30 -10.36 3.91
CA PRO A 28 -14.84 -11.51 4.70
C PRO A 28 -14.69 -12.79 3.91
N GLU A 29 -15.59 -13.08 2.96
CA GLU A 29 -15.51 -14.30 2.12
C GLU A 29 -14.29 -14.25 1.19
N ASN A 30 -14.00 -13.11 0.58
CA ASN A 30 -12.78 -12.91 -0.22
C ASN A 30 -11.52 -13.13 0.64
N LEU A 31 -11.45 -12.52 1.83
CA LEU A 31 -10.31 -12.68 2.75
C LEU A 31 -10.15 -14.14 3.20
N MET A 32 -11.24 -14.84 3.49
CA MET A 32 -11.21 -16.26 3.84
C MET A 32 -10.71 -17.12 2.68
N TYR A 33 -11.07 -16.76 1.43
CA TYR A 33 -10.57 -17.44 0.24
C TYR A 33 -9.04 -17.33 0.14
N THR A 34 -8.49 -16.12 0.26
CA THR A 34 -7.04 -15.89 0.26
C THR A 34 -6.35 -16.58 1.44
N ALA A 35 -6.96 -16.57 2.63
CA ALA A 35 -6.45 -17.28 3.80
C ALA A 35 -6.29 -18.78 3.55
N ARG A 36 -7.29 -19.44 2.94
CA ARG A 36 -7.25 -20.86 2.56
C ARG A 36 -6.13 -21.14 1.57
N LEU A 37 -5.92 -20.29 0.56
CA LEU A 37 -4.81 -20.42 -0.39
C LEU A 37 -3.43 -20.34 0.29
N ASN A 38 -3.36 -19.64 1.42
CA ASN A 38 -2.16 -19.56 2.26
C ASN A 38 -2.09 -20.64 3.35
N GLY A 39 -2.98 -21.64 3.34
CA GLY A 39 -2.99 -22.76 4.28
C GLY A 39 -3.50 -22.41 5.67
N ILE A 40 -4.20 -21.30 5.86
CA ILE A 40 -4.79 -20.89 7.15
C ILE A 40 -6.10 -21.67 7.35
N PRO A 41 -6.28 -22.39 8.49
CA PRO A 41 -7.50 -23.12 8.76
C PRO A 41 -8.74 -22.24 8.83
N ASP A 42 -9.91 -22.72 8.39
CA ASP A 42 -11.15 -21.94 8.28
C ASP A 42 -11.56 -21.20 9.55
N LYS A 43 -11.39 -21.84 10.71
CA LYS A 43 -11.73 -21.24 12.01
C LYS A 43 -10.86 -20.00 12.29
N GLU A 44 -9.59 -20.10 12.02
CA GLU A 44 -8.62 -19.01 12.18
C GLU A 44 -8.82 -17.94 11.10
N ALA A 45 -9.01 -18.37 9.83
CA ALA A 45 -9.27 -17.49 8.70
C ALA A 45 -10.48 -16.57 8.94
N LYS A 46 -11.56 -17.11 9.51
CA LYS A 46 -12.77 -16.35 9.83
C LYS A 46 -12.51 -15.25 10.86
N VAL A 47 -11.81 -15.58 11.95
CA VAL A 47 -11.48 -14.62 13.01
C VAL A 47 -10.61 -13.51 12.44
N LYS A 48 -9.57 -13.89 11.72
CA LYS A 48 -8.61 -12.98 11.12
C LYS A 48 -9.24 -12.07 10.06
N ALA A 49 -10.11 -12.62 9.21
CA ALA A 49 -10.84 -11.83 8.23
C ALA A 49 -11.69 -10.73 8.89
N LEU A 50 -12.43 -11.05 9.95
CA LEU A 50 -13.25 -10.06 10.67
C LEU A 50 -12.39 -9.01 11.37
N GLU A 51 -11.27 -9.40 11.96
CA GLU A 51 -10.32 -8.49 12.57
C GLU A 51 -9.72 -7.53 11.53
N LEU A 52 -9.27 -8.05 10.38
CA LEU A 52 -8.72 -7.24 9.31
C LEU A 52 -9.75 -6.30 8.71
N MET A 53 -11.01 -6.74 8.51
CA MET A 53 -12.09 -5.84 8.08
C MET A 53 -12.26 -4.63 9.00
N ARG A 54 -12.19 -4.85 10.31
CA ARG A 54 -12.24 -3.77 11.30
C ARG A 54 -11.01 -2.87 11.21
N ARG A 55 -9.81 -3.45 11.11
CA ARG A 55 -8.54 -2.70 11.03
C ARG A 55 -8.47 -1.76 9.84
N VAL A 56 -9.08 -2.14 8.72
CA VAL A 56 -9.13 -1.29 7.51
C VAL A 56 -10.38 -0.42 7.43
N GLY A 57 -11.19 -0.34 8.50
CA GLY A 57 -12.39 0.52 8.58
C GLY A 57 -13.53 0.04 7.68
N LEU A 58 -13.72 -1.27 7.56
CA LEU A 58 -14.80 -1.89 6.78
C LEU A 58 -15.76 -2.75 7.64
N GLU A 59 -15.77 -2.58 8.96
CA GLU A 59 -16.61 -3.35 9.90
C GLU A 59 -18.11 -3.22 9.63
N ASP A 60 -18.56 -2.07 9.13
CA ASP A 60 -19.96 -1.84 8.79
C ASP A 60 -20.37 -2.45 7.43
N GLN A 61 -19.41 -3.00 6.69
CA GLN A 61 -19.59 -3.51 5.32
C GLN A 61 -19.51 -5.03 5.20
N LEU A 62 -19.53 -5.76 6.32
CA LEU A 62 -19.30 -7.22 6.36
C LEU A 62 -20.27 -8.03 5.51
N LYS A 63 -21.52 -7.55 5.32
CA LYS A 63 -22.57 -8.24 4.55
C LYS A 63 -22.70 -7.74 3.11
N LYS A 64 -21.98 -6.67 2.75
CA LYS A 64 -22.05 -6.07 1.42
C LYS A 64 -21.14 -6.82 0.45
N LYS A 65 -21.65 -7.15 -0.72
CA LYS A 65 -20.86 -7.78 -1.80
C LYS A 65 -19.81 -6.82 -2.33
N THR A 66 -18.61 -7.32 -2.65
CA THR A 66 -17.48 -6.48 -3.09
C THR A 66 -17.70 -5.81 -4.44
N GLY A 67 -18.55 -6.35 -5.30
CA GLY A 67 -19.00 -5.68 -6.51
C GLY A 67 -19.73 -4.35 -6.28
N LYS A 68 -20.19 -4.08 -5.04
CA LYS A 68 -20.83 -2.80 -4.66
C LYS A 68 -19.90 -1.89 -3.84
N TYR A 69 -18.62 -2.23 -3.71
CA TYR A 69 -17.64 -1.42 -3.01
C TYR A 69 -17.20 -0.24 -3.87
N SER A 70 -16.98 0.92 -3.24
CA SER A 70 -16.27 2.03 -3.88
C SER A 70 -14.80 1.65 -4.12
N ARG A 71 -14.08 2.43 -4.93
CA ARG A 71 -12.66 2.21 -5.17
C ARG A 71 -11.86 2.23 -3.84
N GLY A 72 -12.09 3.22 -2.99
CA GLY A 72 -11.44 3.29 -1.68
C GLY A 72 -11.74 2.07 -0.79
N MET A 73 -12.99 1.57 -0.79
CA MET A 73 -13.34 0.33 -0.08
C MET A 73 -12.62 -0.89 -0.66
N ARG A 74 -12.46 -0.98 -1.98
CA ARG A 74 -11.71 -2.07 -2.64
C ARG A 74 -10.23 -1.99 -2.27
N GLN A 75 -9.61 -0.81 -2.25
CA GLN A 75 -8.22 -0.63 -1.83
C GLN A 75 -8.01 -1.00 -0.35
N ARG A 76 -8.91 -0.62 0.53
CA ARG A 76 -8.88 -1.02 1.95
C ARG A 76 -9.01 -2.53 2.12
N LEU A 77 -9.92 -3.18 1.37
CA LEU A 77 -10.04 -4.63 1.37
C LEU A 77 -8.77 -5.29 0.80
N GLY A 78 -8.17 -4.72 -0.25
CA GLY A 78 -6.90 -5.17 -0.82
C GLY A 78 -5.77 -5.14 0.20
N LEU A 79 -5.70 -4.07 0.99
CA LEU A 79 -4.74 -3.99 2.09
C LEU A 79 -5.00 -5.08 3.15
N ALA A 80 -6.26 -5.34 3.51
CA ALA A 80 -6.62 -6.44 4.41
C ALA A 80 -6.21 -7.81 3.84
N ASP A 81 -6.40 -8.01 2.53
CA ASP A 81 -6.02 -9.24 1.83
C ASP A 81 -4.49 -9.46 1.84
N VAL A 82 -3.72 -8.40 1.64
CA VAL A 82 -2.26 -8.42 1.76
C VAL A 82 -1.82 -8.80 3.19
N LEU A 83 -2.50 -8.27 4.20
CA LEU A 83 -2.20 -8.51 5.62
C LEU A 83 -2.60 -9.91 6.11
N ILE A 84 -3.42 -10.66 5.36
CA ILE A 84 -3.96 -11.95 5.82
C ILE A 84 -2.88 -12.98 6.17
N LYS A 85 -1.74 -12.93 5.51
CA LYS A 85 -0.62 -13.85 5.72
C LYS A 85 0.47 -13.34 6.68
N ASN A 86 0.23 -12.22 7.38
CA ASN A 86 1.19 -11.55 8.29
C ASN A 86 2.55 -11.26 7.61
N PRO A 87 2.59 -10.46 6.55
CA PRO A 87 3.83 -10.11 5.88
C PRO A 87 4.72 -9.24 6.80
N GLU A 88 6.04 -9.27 6.56
CA GLU A 88 7.00 -8.36 7.18
C GLU A 88 7.15 -7.06 6.36
N ILE A 89 6.90 -7.17 5.05
CA ILE A 89 7.03 -6.08 4.07
C ILE A 89 5.77 -6.05 3.23
N ILE A 90 5.23 -4.87 2.99
CA ILE A 90 4.15 -4.66 2.02
C ILE A 90 4.60 -3.69 0.92
N ILE A 91 4.26 -4.04 -0.32
CA ILE A 91 4.49 -3.22 -1.51
C ILE A 91 3.14 -2.84 -2.07
N LEU A 92 2.89 -1.54 -2.21
CA LEU A 92 1.62 -0.99 -2.65
C LEU A 92 1.85 -0.19 -3.93
N ASP A 93 1.18 -0.57 -5.00
CA ASP A 93 1.34 0.07 -6.30
C ASP A 93 0.22 1.08 -6.53
N GLU A 94 0.56 2.38 -6.57
CA GLU A 94 -0.37 3.51 -6.70
C GLU A 94 -1.65 3.35 -5.83
N PRO A 95 -1.53 3.07 -4.52
CA PRO A 95 -2.64 2.60 -3.70
C PRO A 95 -3.74 3.64 -3.48
N THR A 96 -3.49 4.89 -3.83
CA THR A 96 -4.45 6.01 -3.70
C THR A 96 -5.08 6.43 -5.03
N SER A 97 -4.70 5.80 -6.14
CA SER A 97 -5.22 6.10 -7.48
C SER A 97 -6.74 5.95 -7.56
N GLY A 98 -7.43 7.01 -8.00
CA GLY A 98 -8.89 7.01 -8.19
C GLY A 98 -9.72 6.96 -6.90
N ILE A 99 -9.13 7.24 -5.74
CA ILE A 99 -9.84 7.46 -4.47
C ILE A 99 -10.15 8.96 -4.33
N ASP A 100 -11.27 9.30 -3.71
CA ASP A 100 -11.59 10.68 -3.39
C ASP A 100 -10.63 11.26 -2.32
N PRO A 101 -10.45 12.60 -2.23
CA PRO A 101 -9.45 13.21 -1.36
C PRO A 101 -9.58 12.83 0.13
N ALA A 102 -10.80 12.67 0.64
CA ALA A 102 -11.01 12.27 2.03
C ALA A 102 -10.57 10.81 2.25
N GLY A 103 -10.96 9.92 1.34
CA GLY A 103 -10.55 8.51 1.37
C GLY A 103 -9.06 8.32 1.23
N VAL A 104 -8.38 9.17 0.44
CA VAL A 104 -6.91 9.19 0.31
C VAL A 104 -6.26 9.49 1.66
N GLN A 105 -6.70 10.54 2.35
CA GLN A 105 -6.14 10.92 3.64
C GLN A 105 -6.26 9.78 4.66
N GLU A 106 -7.44 9.19 4.78
CA GLU A 106 -7.69 8.06 5.69
C GLU A 106 -6.86 6.82 5.31
N PHE A 107 -6.65 6.55 4.01
CA PHE A 107 -5.84 5.42 3.57
C PHE A 107 -4.35 5.61 3.88
N ILE A 108 -3.82 6.81 3.69
CA ILE A 108 -2.45 7.18 4.02
C ILE A 108 -2.20 7.13 5.53
N GLU A 109 -3.15 7.59 6.34
CA GLU A 109 -3.09 7.47 7.81
C GLU A 109 -3.06 6.00 8.26
N LEU A 110 -3.85 5.14 7.61
CA LEU A 110 -3.84 3.70 7.88
C LEU A 110 -2.48 3.07 7.53
N ILE A 111 -1.88 3.41 6.39
CA ILE A 111 -0.54 2.94 6.00
C ILE A 111 0.51 3.40 7.02
N HIS A 112 0.46 4.66 7.41
CA HIS A 112 1.38 5.22 8.40
C HIS A 112 1.26 4.50 9.76
N TRP A 113 0.02 4.28 10.22
CA TRP A 113 -0.25 3.54 11.45
C TRP A 113 0.31 2.10 11.39
N LEU A 114 0.09 1.36 10.28
CA LEU A 114 0.65 0.03 10.09
C LEU A 114 2.18 0.00 10.16
N SER A 115 2.83 1.04 9.62
CA SER A 115 4.29 1.14 9.67
C SER A 115 4.81 1.46 11.07
N LYS A 116 4.21 2.43 11.78
CA LYS A 116 4.74 2.94 13.05
C LYS A 116 4.33 2.09 14.26
N GLU A 117 3.09 1.64 14.30
CA GLU A 117 2.56 0.91 15.47
C GLU A 117 2.71 -0.61 15.33
N GLU A 118 2.68 -1.14 14.12
CA GLU A 118 2.82 -2.58 13.90
C GLU A 118 4.20 -3.00 13.36
N GLY A 119 5.08 -2.04 13.11
CA GLY A 119 6.44 -2.30 12.67
C GLY A 119 6.56 -2.86 11.25
N LEU A 120 5.51 -2.71 10.42
CA LEU A 120 5.52 -3.12 9.03
C LEU A 120 6.44 -2.24 8.20
N THR A 121 7.28 -2.86 7.38
CA THR A 121 8.00 -2.13 6.34
C THR A 121 7.06 -1.90 5.16
N VAL A 122 6.81 -0.64 4.82
CA VAL A 122 5.92 -0.26 3.72
C VAL A 122 6.71 0.42 2.61
N LEU A 123 6.59 -0.11 1.40
CA LEU A 123 7.02 0.54 0.17
C LEU A 123 5.79 0.83 -0.68
N PHE A 124 5.59 2.07 -1.11
CA PHE A 124 4.52 2.38 -2.06
C PHE A 124 5.01 3.30 -3.19
N SER A 125 4.46 3.11 -4.38
CA SER A 125 4.62 4.03 -5.49
C SER A 125 3.54 5.12 -5.39
N SER A 126 3.90 6.35 -5.76
CA SER A 126 2.94 7.46 -5.88
C SER A 126 3.52 8.56 -6.76
N HIS A 127 2.65 9.23 -7.50
CA HIS A 127 2.97 10.47 -8.21
C HIS A 127 2.57 11.73 -7.41
N HIS A 128 2.08 11.56 -6.18
CA HIS A 128 1.67 12.64 -5.28
C HIS A 128 2.78 12.96 -4.26
N LEU A 129 3.64 13.92 -4.59
CA LEU A 129 4.80 14.30 -3.75
C LEU A 129 4.40 14.75 -2.34
N ASP A 130 3.30 15.49 -2.22
CA ASP A 130 2.77 15.99 -0.95
C ASP A 130 2.36 14.87 0.01
N GLN A 131 1.85 13.77 -0.52
CA GLN A 131 1.52 12.57 0.28
C GLN A 131 2.81 11.88 0.76
N ALA A 132 3.75 11.66 -0.16
CA ALA A 132 5.03 11.05 0.16
C ALA A 132 5.79 11.86 1.23
N GLN A 133 5.83 13.19 1.09
CA GLN A 133 6.49 14.09 2.04
C GLN A 133 5.91 14.01 3.46
N LYS A 134 4.62 13.74 3.60
CA LYS A 134 3.94 13.69 4.91
C LYS A 134 4.19 12.39 5.69
N VAL A 135 4.34 11.25 5.00
CA VAL A 135 4.27 9.94 5.66
C VAL A 135 5.50 9.06 5.46
N CYS A 136 6.34 9.34 4.45
CA CYS A 136 7.52 8.53 4.20
C CYS A 136 8.69 8.92 5.10
N ASP A 137 9.49 7.94 5.50
CA ASP A 137 10.79 8.18 6.13
C ASP A 137 11.85 8.46 5.04
N ARG A 138 11.70 7.84 3.87
CA ARG A 138 12.59 8.04 2.71
C ARG A 138 11.80 8.03 1.41
N VAL A 139 12.24 8.82 0.44
CA VAL A 139 11.65 8.89 -0.90
C VAL A 139 12.72 8.62 -1.95
N GLY A 140 12.43 7.72 -2.88
CA GLY A 140 13.25 7.44 -4.05
C GLY A 140 12.64 8.08 -5.29
N LEU A 141 13.39 8.95 -5.98
CA LEU A 141 13.02 9.46 -7.29
C LEU A 141 13.44 8.44 -8.35
N PHE A 142 12.47 7.99 -9.14
CA PHE A 142 12.68 6.92 -10.09
C PHE A 142 12.35 7.36 -11.52
N SER A 143 13.27 7.13 -12.46
CA SER A 143 13.04 7.42 -13.89
C SER A 143 13.83 6.45 -14.77
N ASN A 144 13.25 6.06 -15.89
CA ASN A 144 13.86 5.20 -16.90
C ASN A 144 14.56 3.95 -16.32
N GLY A 145 13.94 3.30 -15.34
CA GLY A 145 14.47 2.09 -14.71
C GLY A 145 15.61 2.32 -13.71
N LYS A 146 15.89 3.57 -13.33
CA LYS A 146 16.97 3.93 -12.40
C LYS A 146 16.44 4.79 -11.25
N ILE A 147 17.04 4.61 -10.07
CA ILE A 147 16.84 5.54 -8.95
C ILE A 147 17.78 6.72 -9.20
N LEU A 148 17.21 7.92 -9.37
CA LEU A 148 17.96 9.18 -9.58
C LEU A 148 18.44 9.75 -8.27
N ALA A 149 17.62 9.70 -7.23
CA ALA A 149 17.95 10.16 -5.88
C ALA A 149 17.24 9.31 -4.83
N LEU A 150 17.86 9.20 -3.66
CA LEU A 150 17.25 8.65 -2.45
C LEU A 150 17.34 9.72 -1.37
N ILE A 151 16.19 10.21 -0.91
CA ILE A 151 16.04 11.36 -0.05
C ILE A 151 15.59 10.88 1.33
N ASP A 152 16.31 11.26 2.36
CA ASP A 152 15.88 11.10 3.76
C ASP A 152 14.99 12.29 4.15
N MET A 153 13.78 11.99 4.61
CA MET A 153 12.79 13.03 4.88
C MET A 153 13.08 13.82 6.17
N ALA A 154 13.83 13.25 7.11
CA ALA A 154 14.29 13.98 8.28
C ALA A 154 15.34 15.05 7.89
N GLU A 155 16.32 14.67 7.04
CA GLU A 155 17.30 15.63 6.53
C GLU A 155 16.66 16.75 5.70
N LEU A 156 15.65 16.41 4.88
CA LEU A 156 14.92 17.38 4.08
C LEU A 156 14.23 18.44 4.96
N LYS A 157 13.57 17.96 6.01
CA LYS A 157 12.88 18.81 7.00
C LYS A 157 13.84 19.72 7.75
N ASP A 158 15.00 19.21 8.17
CA ASP A 158 16.04 19.99 8.87
C ASP A 158 16.59 21.11 7.99
N LYS A 159 16.74 20.85 6.68
CA LYS A 159 17.18 21.83 5.68
C LYS A 159 16.07 22.79 5.24
N LYS A 160 14.83 22.60 5.71
CA LYS A 160 13.63 23.37 5.29
C LYS A 160 13.44 23.41 3.77
N GLN A 161 13.75 22.31 3.10
CA GLN A 161 13.57 22.13 1.66
C GLN A 161 12.24 21.40 1.38
N ASP A 162 11.63 21.66 0.24
CA ASP A 162 10.45 20.96 -0.23
C ASP A 162 10.86 19.81 -1.18
N LEU A 163 10.13 18.71 -1.11
CA LEU A 163 10.34 17.56 -2.01
C LEU A 163 10.08 17.94 -3.47
N SER A 164 9.15 18.87 -3.70
CA SER A 164 8.84 19.39 -5.04
C SER A 164 10.01 20.11 -5.68
N ASP A 165 10.78 20.89 -4.90
CA ASP A 165 11.95 21.59 -5.43
C ASP A 165 13.02 20.60 -5.90
N ILE A 166 13.25 19.54 -5.12
CA ILE A 166 14.19 18.48 -5.50
C ILE A 166 13.68 17.73 -6.73
N TYR A 167 12.38 17.41 -6.78
CA TYR A 167 11.78 16.75 -7.93
C TYR A 167 11.98 17.56 -9.21
N ASN A 168 11.67 18.87 -9.17
CA ASN A 168 11.81 19.77 -10.31
C ASN A 168 13.27 19.86 -10.79
N HIS A 169 14.23 19.94 -9.88
CA HIS A 169 15.65 19.92 -10.23
C HIS A 169 16.05 18.68 -11.05
N TYR A 170 15.53 17.48 -10.70
CA TYR A 170 15.87 16.25 -11.42
C TYR A 170 15.09 16.04 -12.72
N PHE A 171 13.89 16.60 -12.86
CA PHE A 171 12.99 16.32 -13.99
C PHE A 171 12.77 17.51 -14.94
N GLU A 172 12.92 18.75 -14.47
CA GLU A 172 12.78 19.97 -15.30
C GLU A 172 14.13 20.47 -15.82
N GLU A 173 15.18 20.48 -14.98
CA GLU A 173 16.53 20.89 -15.41
C GLU A 173 17.30 19.80 -16.19
N GLY A 174 16.91 18.52 -16.02
CA GLY A 174 17.49 17.38 -16.77
C GLY A 174 16.90 17.17 -18.18
N GLY A 175 15.90 17.95 -18.57
CA GLY A 175 15.22 17.85 -19.88
C GLY A 175 15.99 18.47 -21.06
N GLU A 176 17.09 19.19 -20.85
CA GLU A 176 17.84 19.87 -21.92
C GLU A 176 19.13 19.15 -22.37
N GLY A 177 19.23 17.86 -22.16
CA GLY A 177 20.48 17.17 -22.50
C GLY A 177 20.36 15.76 -23.01
N HIS A 178 19.59 15.52 -24.08
CA HIS A 178 19.85 14.37 -24.97
C HIS A 178 19.04 14.55 -26.27
N GLU A 179 19.60 15.29 -27.24
CA GLU A 179 19.47 15.00 -28.66
C GLU A 179 20.59 14.01 -29.09
#